data_9515726520ff9ba6927f4057ee85722b
#
_entry.id   9515726520ff9ba6927f4057ee85722b
#
_cell.length_a   1.000
_cell.length_b   1.000
_cell.length_c   1.000
_cell.angle_alpha   90.00
_cell.angle_beta   90.00
_cell.angle_gamma   90.00
#
_symmetry.space_group_name_H-M   'P 1'
#
loop_
_entity.id
_entity.type
_entity.pdbx_description
1 polymer ?
#
loop_
_entity_poly.entity_id
_entity_poly.type
_entity_poly.pdbx_seq_one_letter_code
_entity_poly.pdbx_strand_id
1 'polypeptide(L)'
;MQKEHENYMQQCLRLAKVALATGNPPVGALLVYKGEVIGKGVEAGRSTGDVTNHAEIVAVRNAIDNGYLKQLHLATMYTTHEPCLMCSYVIRHHKISKIVYGTSVPLVGGATSKFNILSTQDVPKWGDKPTIISGVYRAECDLLSEEFRKANNL
;
A
#
# COMPACT_ATOMS: atom_id res chain seq x y z
N MET A 1 4.80 18.81 -4.27
CA MET A 1 4.95 17.68 -3.31
C MET A 1 3.60 17.23 -2.81
N GLN A 2 2.90 18.07 -2.06
CA GLN A 2 1.57 17.71 -1.53
C GLN A 2 0.56 17.39 -2.65
N LYS A 3 0.50 18.23 -3.68
CA LYS A 3 -0.40 18.02 -4.81
C LYS A 3 -0.10 16.73 -5.59
N GLU A 4 1.17 16.40 -5.73
CA GLU A 4 1.60 15.15 -6.36
C GLU A 4 1.12 13.95 -5.56
N HIS A 5 1.29 13.98 -4.23
CA HIS A 5 0.81 12.91 -3.35
C HIS A 5 -0.71 12.76 -3.43
N GLU A 6 -1.42 13.88 -3.47
CA GLU A 6 -2.88 13.86 -3.61
C GLU A 6 -3.32 13.24 -4.94
N ASN A 7 -2.65 13.60 -6.05
CA ASN A 7 -2.98 13.04 -7.36
C ASN A 7 -2.83 11.52 -7.42
N TYR A 8 -1.72 10.99 -6.89
CA TYR A 8 -1.51 9.54 -6.86
C TYR A 8 -2.44 8.85 -5.86
N MET A 9 -2.71 9.48 -4.72
CA MET A 9 -3.65 8.92 -3.76
C MET A 9 -5.09 8.88 -4.31
N GLN A 10 -5.49 9.84 -5.13
CA GLN A 10 -6.78 9.78 -5.82
C GLN A 10 -6.86 8.55 -6.74
N GLN A 11 -5.77 8.21 -7.41
CA GLN A 11 -5.71 6.99 -8.20
C GLN A 11 -5.83 5.75 -7.31
N CYS A 12 -5.18 5.74 -6.16
CA CYS A 12 -5.33 4.65 -5.19
C CYS A 12 -6.78 4.50 -4.72
N LEU A 13 -7.46 5.62 -4.47
CA LEU A 13 -8.88 5.60 -4.07
C LEU A 13 -9.76 4.99 -5.15
N ARG A 14 -9.49 5.28 -6.43
CA ARG A 14 -10.23 4.65 -7.53
C ARG A 14 -10.02 3.14 -7.57
N LEU A 15 -8.78 2.68 -7.36
CA LEU A 15 -8.48 1.25 -7.27
C LEU A 15 -9.15 0.61 -6.04
N ALA A 16 -9.18 1.33 -4.92
CA ALA A 16 -9.85 0.88 -3.70
C ALA A 16 -11.35 0.69 -3.93
N LYS A 17 -11.99 1.56 -4.70
CA LYS A 17 -13.41 1.43 -5.07
C LYS A 17 -13.66 0.19 -5.93
N VAL A 18 -12.73 -0.15 -6.82
CA VAL A 18 -12.81 -1.40 -7.60
C VAL A 18 -12.75 -2.61 -6.65
N ALA A 19 -11.83 -2.60 -5.67
CA ALA A 19 -11.74 -3.66 -4.67
C ALA A 19 -13.08 -3.83 -3.92
N LEU A 20 -13.63 -2.71 -3.45
CA LEU A 20 -14.91 -2.71 -2.72
C LEU A 20 -16.03 -3.28 -3.59
N ALA A 21 -16.10 -2.90 -4.86
CA ALA A 21 -17.13 -3.37 -5.79
C ALA A 21 -17.04 -4.89 -6.05
N THR A 22 -15.90 -5.49 -5.83
CA THR A 22 -15.70 -6.95 -6.00
C THR A 22 -15.69 -7.71 -4.67
N GLY A 23 -16.16 -7.07 -3.60
CA GLY A 23 -16.32 -7.71 -2.29
C GLY A 23 -15.06 -7.76 -1.42
N ASN A 24 -14.05 -7.00 -1.75
CA ASN A 24 -12.80 -6.95 -1.02
C ASN A 24 -12.70 -5.70 -0.15
N PRO A 25 -11.84 -5.74 0.89
CA PRO A 25 -11.49 -4.49 1.59
C PRO A 25 -11.02 -3.43 0.61
N PRO A 26 -11.42 -2.16 0.80
CA PRO A 26 -11.15 -1.09 -0.18
C PRO A 26 -9.71 -0.59 -0.09
N VAL A 27 -8.78 -1.37 -0.59
CA VAL A 27 -7.36 -1.00 -0.66
C VAL A 27 -6.91 -0.98 -2.10
N GLY A 28 -6.26 0.13 -2.47
CA GLY A 28 -5.63 0.31 -3.77
C GLY A 28 -4.22 0.85 -3.57
N ALA A 29 -3.30 0.42 -4.40
CA ALA A 29 -1.90 0.80 -4.29
C ALA A 29 -1.26 1.06 -5.65
N LEU A 30 -0.26 1.93 -5.66
CA LEU A 30 0.56 2.27 -6.82
C LEU A 30 2.03 2.23 -6.45
N LEU A 31 2.86 1.91 -7.43
CA LEU A 31 4.30 2.20 -7.38
C LEU A 31 4.62 3.24 -8.44
N VAL A 32 5.34 4.27 -8.04
CA VAL A 32 5.70 5.41 -8.91
C VAL A 32 7.21 5.56 -8.95
N TYR A 33 7.76 5.67 -10.15
CA TYR A 33 9.18 5.89 -10.39
C TYR A 33 9.35 6.98 -11.45
N LYS A 34 10.09 8.02 -11.11
CA LYS A 34 10.33 9.18 -12.01
C LYS A 34 9.04 9.76 -12.60
N GLY A 35 8.02 9.91 -11.77
CA GLY A 35 6.74 10.48 -12.18
C GLY A 35 5.84 9.54 -12.98
N GLU A 36 6.22 8.29 -13.17
CA GLU A 36 5.42 7.31 -13.90
C GLU A 36 4.92 6.20 -12.98
N VAL A 37 3.67 5.78 -13.18
CA VAL A 37 3.10 4.65 -12.49
C VAL A 37 3.66 3.37 -13.11
N ILE A 38 4.49 2.65 -12.36
CA ILE A 38 5.15 1.43 -12.83
C ILE A 38 4.44 0.15 -12.38
N GLY A 39 3.53 0.24 -11.43
CA GLY A 39 2.74 -0.89 -10.95
C GLY A 39 1.48 -0.43 -10.26
N LYS A 40 0.41 -1.21 -10.41
CA LYS A 40 -0.90 -0.96 -9.80
C LYS A 40 -1.38 -2.21 -9.09
N GLY A 41 -2.08 -2.04 -7.97
CA GLY A 41 -2.66 -3.14 -7.23
C GLY A 41 -4.05 -2.83 -6.71
N VAL A 42 -4.95 -3.78 -6.88
CA VAL A 42 -6.30 -3.79 -6.30
C VAL A 42 -6.37 -4.94 -5.31
N GLU A 43 -6.83 -4.68 -4.11
CA GLU A 43 -7.02 -5.71 -3.09
C GLU A 43 -7.92 -6.83 -3.62
N ALA A 44 -7.48 -8.08 -3.50
CA ALA A 44 -8.21 -9.25 -3.98
C ALA A 44 -8.04 -10.48 -3.07
N GLY A 45 -7.59 -10.31 -1.85
CA GLY A 45 -7.35 -11.42 -0.93
C GLY A 45 -8.61 -12.20 -0.61
N ARG A 46 -9.69 -11.50 -0.31
CA ARG A 46 -10.96 -12.14 0.07
C ARG A 46 -11.64 -12.82 -1.13
N SER A 47 -11.71 -12.16 -2.28
CA SER A 47 -12.38 -12.73 -3.45
C SER A 47 -11.64 -13.89 -4.08
N THR A 48 -10.31 -13.95 -3.92
CA THR A 48 -9.49 -15.04 -4.48
C THR A 48 -9.18 -16.13 -3.45
N GLY A 49 -9.43 -15.87 -2.16
CA GLY A 49 -9.01 -16.77 -1.08
C GLY A 49 -7.50 -16.83 -0.87
N ASP A 50 -6.75 -15.87 -1.41
CA ASP A 50 -5.30 -15.81 -1.31
C ASP A 50 -4.89 -14.55 -0.54
N VAL A 51 -4.46 -14.73 0.71
CA VAL A 51 -4.07 -13.61 1.59
C VAL A 51 -2.91 -12.79 1.03
N THR A 52 -2.09 -13.35 0.14
CA THR A 52 -0.99 -12.59 -0.46
C THR A 52 -1.45 -11.56 -1.48
N ASN A 53 -2.70 -11.59 -1.92
CA ASN A 53 -3.25 -10.63 -2.88
C ASN A 53 -3.70 -9.33 -2.22
N HIS A 54 -2.91 -8.81 -1.27
CA HIS A 54 -3.06 -7.44 -0.81
C HIS A 54 -2.66 -6.48 -1.94
N ALA A 55 -3.29 -5.31 -2.00
CA ALA A 55 -3.06 -4.33 -3.06
C ALA A 55 -1.57 -4.00 -3.24
N GLU A 56 -0.85 -3.85 -2.13
CA GLU A 56 0.58 -3.49 -2.16
C GLU A 56 1.42 -4.60 -2.80
N ILE A 57 1.14 -5.87 -2.49
CA ILE A 57 1.84 -7.01 -3.08
C ILE A 57 1.51 -7.13 -4.57
N VAL A 58 0.23 -6.96 -4.92
CA VAL A 58 -0.21 -6.98 -6.33
C VAL A 58 0.49 -5.86 -7.12
N ALA A 59 0.63 -4.67 -6.53
CA ALA A 59 1.35 -3.55 -7.18
C ALA A 59 2.83 -3.89 -7.41
N VAL A 60 3.50 -4.51 -6.44
CA VAL A 60 4.91 -4.93 -6.59
C VAL A 60 5.04 -5.99 -7.69
N ARG A 61 4.18 -7.01 -7.70
CA ARG A 61 4.18 -8.02 -8.77
C ARG A 61 3.97 -7.39 -10.14
N ASN A 62 3.04 -6.45 -10.24
CA ASN A 62 2.75 -5.76 -11.49
C ASN A 62 3.96 -4.95 -11.97
N ALA A 63 4.64 -4.24 -11.06
CA ALA A 63 5.85 -3.50 -11.40
C ALA A 63 6.97 -4.44 -11.89
N ILE A 64 7.15 -5.59 -11.26
CA ILE A 64 8.14 -6.59 -11.67
C ILE A 64 7.80 -7.12 -13.07
N ASP A 65 6.53 -7.46 -13.31
CA ASP A 65 6.06 -7.94 -14.61
C ASP A 65 6.26 -6.89 -15.71
N ASN A 66 6.17 -5.62 -15.35
CA ASN A 66 6.42 -4.50 -16.27
C ASN A 66 7.92 -4.20 -16.47
N GLY A 67 8.82 -4.99 -15.87
CA GLY A 67 10.27 -4.86 -16.08
C GLY A 67 10.98 -3.92 -15.10
N TYR A 68 10.38 -3.55 -13.98
CA TYR A 68 10.92 -2.55 -13.05
C TYR A 68 11.54 -3.11 -11.77
N LEU A 69 11.87 -4.41 -11.74
CA LEU A 69 12.48 -5.02 -10.55
C LEU A 69 13.69 -4.22 -10.03
N LYS A 70 14.56 -3.78 -10.94
CA LYS A 70 15.80 -3.06 -10.56
C LYS A 70 15.55 -1.64 -10.08
N GLN A 71 14.39 -1.06 -10.35
CA GLN A 71 14.04 0.31 -9.99
C GLN A 71 13.20 0.40 -8.70
N LEU A 72 12.79 -0.73 -8.12
CA LEU A 72 11.90 -0.72 -6.94
C LEU A 72 12.49 0.07 -5.77
N HIS A 73 13.80 0.00 -5.56
CA HIS A 73 14.45 0.73 -4.46
C HIS A 73 14.41 2.25 -4.64
N LEU A 74 14.10 2.73 -5.82
CA LEU A 74 13.96 4.17 -6.13
C LEU A 74 12.50 4.59 -6.22
N ALA A 75 11.56 3.66 -6.04
CA ALA A 75 10.14 3.93 -6.20
C ALA A 75 9.50 4.47 -4.93
N THR A 76 8.37 5.14 -5.11
CA THR A 76 7.44 5.51 -4.05
C THR A 76 6.21 4.62 -4.12
N MET A 77 5.82 4.03 -3.01
CA MET A 77 4.55 3.31 -2.92
C MET A 77 3.48 4.24 -2.35
N TYR A 78 2.36 4.31 -3.05
CA TYR A 78 1.14 4.96 -2.58
C TYR A 78 0.13 3.87 -2.28
N THR A 79 -0.55 3.96 -1.15
CA THR A 79 -1.57 2.98 -0.76
C THR A 79 -2.60 3.63 0.14
N THR A 80 -3.86 3.24 0.03
CA THR A 80 -4.94 3.81 0.83
C THR A 80 -4.82 3.46 2.31
N HIS A 81 -4.20 2.33 2.63
CA HIS A 81 -4.02 1.87 4.01
C HIS A 81 -2.55 1.66 4.32
N GLU A 82 -2.18 1.89 5.57
CA GLU A 82 -0.85 1.57 6.07
C GLU A 82 -0.52 0.11 5.74
N PRO A 83 0.63 -0.17 5.10
CA PRO A 83 1.01 -1.55 4.81
C PRO A 83 1.08 -2.41 6.06
N CYS A 84 0.44 -3.58 6.01
CA CYS A 84 0.49 -4.56 7.10
C CYS A 84 1.89 -5.18 7.21
N LEU A 85 2.11 -6.02 8.22
CA LEU A 85 3.43 -6.63 8.42
C LEU A 85 3.89 -7.47 7.22
N MET A 86 2.98 -8.17 6.53
CA MET A 86 3.32 -8.94 5.33
C MET A 86 3.78 -8.04 4.18
N CYS A 87 3.01 -7.00 3.88
CA CYS A 87 3.37 -6.03 2.83
C CYS A 87 4.63 -5.25 3.21
N SER A 88 4.81 -4.94 4.48
CA SER A 88 5.98 -4.25 4.99
C SER A 88 7.25 -5.06 4.80
N TYR A 89 7.19 -6.39 4.96
CA TYR A 89 8.32 -7.25 4.64
C TYR A 89 8.71 -7.11 3.17
N VAL A 90 7.73 -7.20 2.26
CA VAL A 90 7.98 -7.08 0.81
C VAL A 90 8.61 -5.72 0.48
N ILE A 91 8.09 -4.65 1.08
CA ILE A 91 8.63 -3.29 0.92
C ILE A 91 10.10 -3.23 1.36
N ARG A 92 10.41 -3.76 2.55
CA ARG A 92 11.77 -3.73 3.08
C ARG A 92 12.71 -4.62 2.28
N HIS A 93 12.24 -5.78 1.83
CA HIS A 93 13.02 -6.69 0.99
C HIS A 93 13.46 -6.01 -0.31
N HIS A 94 12.54 -5.32 -0.97
CA HIS A 94 12.83 -4.61 -2.22
C HIS A 94 13.40 -3.20 -2.01
N LYS A 95 13.52 -2.76 -0.75
CA LYS A 95 14.10 -1.47 -0.37
C LYS A 95 13.34 -0.28 -0.98
N ILE A 96 12.04 -0.40 -1.13
CA ILE A 96 11.21 0.71 -1.60
C ILE A 96 11.40 1.88 -0.63
N SER A 97 11.80 3.05 -1.16
CA SER A 97 12.40 4.11 -0.36
C SER A 97 11.41 5.09 0.27
N LYS A 98 10.19 5.13 -0.21
CA LYS A 98 9.18 6.05 0.30
C LYS A 98 7.79 5.40 0.25
N ILE A 99 7.04 5.59 1.34
CA ILE A 99 5.67 5.08 1.46
C ILE A 99 4.77 6.28 1.78
N VAL A 100 3.72 6.44 0.99
CA VAL A 100 2.68 7.45 1.23
C VAL A 100 1.36 6.72 1.41
N TYR A 101 0.71 6.88 2.55
CA TYR A 101 -0.56 6.18 2.79
C TYR A 101 -1.64 7.08 3.38
N GLY A 102 -2.90 6.63 3.28
CA GLY A 102 -4.05 7.36 3.78
C GLY A 102 -4.30 7.10 5.26
N THR A 103 -4.86 5.95 5.59
CA THR A 103 -5.26 5.65 6.96
C THR A 103 -4.34 4.64 7.64
N SER A 104 -4.13 4.83 8.94
CA SER A 104 -3.31 3.93 9.76
C SER A 104 -4.06 2.65 10.11
N VAL A 105 -3.30 1.57 10.32
CA VAL A 105 -3.82 0.25 10.71
C VAL A 105 -3.11 -0.18 12.00
N PRO A 106 -3.58 0.28 13.17
CA PRO A 106 -2.81 0.15 14.42
C PRO A 106 -2.57 -1.28 14.91
N LEU A 107 -3.39 -2.25 14.50
CA LEU A 107 -3.25 -3.63 14.99
C LEU A 107 -2.15 -4.41 14.27
N VAL A 108 -1.97 -4.20 12.97
CA VAL A 108 -1.02 -4.98 12.16
C VAL A 108 -0.19 -4.14 11.20
N GLY A 109 -0.31 -2.83 11.25
CA GLY A 109 0.45 -1.93 10.37
C GLY A 109 1.94 -1.94 10.70
N GLY A 110 2.75 -1.85 9.67
CA GLY A 110 4.21 -1.92 9.81
C GLY A 110 4.86 -0.66 10.38
N ALA A 111 4.11 0.44 10.48
CA ALA A 111 4.61 1.70 11.04
C ALA A 111 4.01 2.01 12.42
N THR A 112 2.70 1.83 12.60
CA THR A 112 2.00 2.27 13.82
C THR A 112 1.71 1.16 14.83
N SER A 113 1.78 -0.11 14.42
CA SER A 113 1.55 -1.23 15.34
C SER A 113 2.86 -1.62 16.05
N LYS A 114 2.73 -2.54 17.00
CA LYS A 114 3.93 -3.10 17.66
C LYS A 114 4.80 -3.93 16.71
N PHE A 115 4.28 -4.30 15.54
CA PHE A 115 5.03 -5.02 14.51
C PHE A 115 5.65 -4.04 13.52
N ASN A 116 6.59 -3.24 13.99
CA ASN A 116 7.15 -2.08 13.29
C ASN A 116 8.15 -2.43 12.18
N ILE A 117 7.78 -3.33 11.28
CA ILE A 117 8.61 -3.84 10.19
C ILE A 117 9.08 -2.70 9.27
N LEU A 118 8.23 -1.68 9.03
CA LEU A 118 8.61 -0.55 8.17
C LEU A 118 9.69 0.34 8.79
N SER A 119 9.78 0.40 10.11
CA SER A 119 10.70 1.34 10.79
C SER A 119 11.85 0.67 11.52
N THR A 120 11.81 -0.64 11.74
CA THR A 120 12.88 -1.33 12.48
C THR A 120 14.21 -1.25 11.73
N GLN A 121 15.31 -1.15 12.46
CA GLN A 121 16.66 -1.22 11.94
C GLN A 121 17.39 -2.47 12.42
N ASP A 122 16.66 -3.44 12.94
CA ASP A 122 17.23 -4.67 13.50
C ASP A 122 17.59 -5.70 12.44
N VAL A 123 17.33 -5.41 11.16
CA VAL A 123 17.64 -6.27 10.03
C VAL A 123 18.59 -5.52 9.07
N PRO A 124 19.92 -5.63 9.27
CA PRO A 124 20.88 -4.81 8.52
C PRO A 124 20.79 -4.94 6.99
N LYS A 125 20.46 -6.12 6.49
CA LYS A 125 20.37 -6.35 5.03
C LYS A 125 19.26 -5.54 4.36
N TRP A 126 18.29 -5.03 5.12
CA TRP A 126 17.21 -4.21 4.56
C TRP A 126 17.66 -2.76 4.29
N GLY A 127 18.82 -2.35 4.82
CA GLY A 127 19.31 -0.98 4.65
C GLY A 127 18.47 0.03 5.42
N ASP A 128 18.46 1.28 4.93
CA ASP A 128 17.75 2.36 5.58
C ASP A 128 16.24 2.14 5.56
N LYS A 129 15.57 2.57 6.64
CA LYS A 129 14.10 2.55 6.69
C LYS A 129 13.52 3.54 5.67
N PRO A 130 12.36 3.22 5.06
CA PRO A 130 11.73 4.14 4.12
C PRO A 130 11.24 5.41 4.81
N THR A 131 11.14 6.49 4.05
CA THR A 131 10.43 7.69 4.46
C THR A 131 8.93 7.40 4.42
N ILE A 132 8.21 7.77 5.50
CA ILE A 132 6.78 7.50 5.62
C ILE A 132 6.02 8.83 5.69
N ILE A 133 5.02 8.98 4.83
CA ILE A 133 4.08 10.09 4.83
C ILE A 133 2.68 9.50 5.00
N SER A 134 1.96 9.91 6.02
CA SER A 134 0.64 9.36 6.35
C SER A 134 -0.44 10.43 6.27
N GLY A 135 -1.70 9.99 6.26
CA GLY A 135 -2.85 10.88 6.38
C GLY A 135 -3.31 11.54 5.09
N VAL A 136 -2.76 11.15 3.93
CA VAL A 136 -3.18 11.71 2.65
C VAL A 136 -4.54 11.12 2.26
N TYR A 137 -5.57 11.94 2.19
CA TYR A 137 -6.98 11.53 1.97
C TYR A 137 -7.46 10.52 3.00
N ARG A 138 -7.03 10.68 4.25
CA ARG A 138 -7.41 9.76 5.34
C ARG A 138 -8.92 9.62 5.49
N ALA A 139 -9.65 10.74 5.48
CA ALA A 139 -11.10 10.72 5.67
C ALA A 139 -11.80 9.90 4.58
N GLU A 140 -11.36 10.05 3.34
CA GLU A 140 -11.91 9.30 2.20
C GLU A 140 -11.60 7.81 2.30
N CYS A 141 -10.39 7.45 2.74
CA CYS A 141 -10.03 6.05 2.99
C CYS A 141 -10.89 5.45 4.11
N ASP A 142 -11.09 6.19 5.18
CA ASP A 142 -11.91 5.74 6.32
C ASP A 142 -13.38 5.54 5.92
N LEU A 143 -13.92 6.41 5.07
CA LEU A 143 -15.29 6.25 4.57
C LEU A 143 -15.46 4.96 3.75
N LEU A 144 -14.51 4.64 2.88
CA LEU A 144 -14.55 3.40 2.11
C LEU A 144 -14.46 2.17 3.03
N SER A 145 -13.61 2.22 4.05
CA SER A 145 -13.51 1.14 5.04
C SER A 145 -14.82 0.94 5.80
N GLU A 146 -15.49 2.03 6.14
CA GLU A 146 -16.78 1.99 6.81
C GLU A 146 -17.85 1.34 5.92
N GLU A 147 -17.90 1.69 4.63
CA GLU A 147 -18.79 1.05 3.66
C GLU A 147 -18.57 -0.45 3.59
N PHE A 148 -17.30 -0.89 3.58
CA PHE A 148 -16.98 -2.31 3.57
C PHE A 148 -17.49 -3.03 4.81
N ARG A 149 -17.23 -2.45 6.00
CA ARG A 149 -17.70 -3.05 7.26
C ARG A 149 -19.21 -3.19 7.29
N LYS A 150 -19.94 -2.15 6.90
CA LYS A 150 -21.41 -2.18 6.84
C LYS A 150 -21.94 -3.24 5.87
N ALA A 151 -21.35 -3.30 4.67
CA ALA A 151 -21.79 -4.26 3.65
C ALA A 151 -21.55 -5.72 4.06
N ASN A 152 -20.62 -5.97 4.98
CA ASN A 152 -20.22 -7.32 5.41
C ASN A 152 -20.58 -7.62 6.86
N ASN A 153 -21.35 -6.78 7.53
CA ASN A 153 -21.77 -6.93 8.91
C ASN A 153 -20.61 -7.05 9.90
N LEU A 154 -19.58 -6.26 9.69
CA LEU A 154 -18.37 -6.25 10.52
C LEU A 154 -18.32 -5.02 11.44
#